data_761c5df2d7897d2d391f6e1056ba495b
#
_entry.id   761c5df2d7897d2d391f6e1056ba495b
#
_cell.length_a   1.000
_cell.length_b   1.000
_cell.length_c   1.000
_cell.angle_alpha   90.00
_cell.angle_beta   90.00
_cell.angle_gamma   90.00
#
_symmetry.space_group_name_H-M   'P 1'
#
loop_
_entity.id
_entity.type
_entity.pdbx_description
1 polymer ?
#
loop_
_entity_poly.entity_id
_entity_poly.type
_entity_poly.pdbx_seq_one_letter_code
_entity_poly.pdbx_strand_id
1 'polypeptide(L)'
;MNLKKKINIATVLPYKENYSFEKASAASLWVSEFFKKSKFKNSNFIYGNTKSKNYLTKNYINIDLKTLKSKFKSTTREYAKNLIEQFKKKKIDLIEIHNRPLILSYLVKRIQNRFIFYFHNDPLSMNGSKTLEDRLFILKNVEKIIFVSRWVRDRFFLNLDLKLRAKTEIIYPSVNKNKAKKKN
;
A
#
# COMPACT_ATOMS: atom_id res chain seq x y z
N MET A 1 -26.48 18.72 -13.27
CA MET A 1 -25.50 17.66 -13.61
C MET A 1 -24.43 17.62 -12.51
N ASN A 2 -24.51 16.69 -11.55
CA ASN A 2 -23.51 16.58 -10.47
C ASN A 2 -22.23 16.00 -11.06
N LEU A 3 -21.26 16.83 -11.33
CA LEU A 3 -19.89 16.42 -11.67
C LEU A 3 -19.36 15.60 -10.49
N LYS A 4 -19.36 14.27 -10.61
CA LYS A 4 -18.72 13.39 -9.61
C LYS A 4 -17.27 13.87 -9.45
N LYS A 5 -16.95 14.46 -8.29
CA LYS A 5 -15.61 14.93 -7.98
C LYS A 5 -14.60 13.80 -8.24
N LYS A 6 -13.66 14.03 -9.14
CA LYS A 6 -12.60 13.07 -9.46
C LYS A 6 -11.71 12.90 -8.23
N ILE A 7 -11.63 11.68 -7.70
CA ILE A 7 -10.80 11.34 -6.54
C ILE A 7 -9.43 10.91 -7.04
N ASN A 8 -8.37 11.54 -6.55
CA ASN A 8 -6.99 11.12 -6.82
C ASN A 8 -6.51 10.18 -5.70
N ILE A 9 -6.07 9.00 -6.09
CA ILE A 9 -5.65 7.93 -5.18
C ILE A 9 -4.13 7.76 -5.29
N ALA A 10 -3.46 7.59 -4.15
CA ALA A 10 -2.07 7.17 -4.07
C ALA A 10 -2.00 5.75 -3.52
N THR A 11 -1.54 4.80 -4.30
CA THR A 11 -1.22 3.43 -3.84
C THR A 11 0.27 3.36 -3.53
N VAL A 12 0.63 3.20 -2.26
CA VAL A 12 2.00 3.22 -1.75
C VAL A 12 2.50 1.81 -1.51
N LEU A 13 3.48 1.39 -2.29
CA LEU A 13 4.20 0.12 -2.12
C LEU A 13 5.33 0.24 -1.09
N PRO A 14 5.76 -0.86 -0.48
CA PRO A 14 6.99 -0.88 0.31
C PRO A 14 8.20 -0.48 -0.54
N TYR A 15 9.09 0.32 0.01
CA TYR A 15 10.29 0.82 -0.71
C TYR A 15 11.32 -0.26 -1.08
N LYS A 16 11.14 -1.51 -0.59
CA LYS A 16 11.97 -2.67 -0.96
C LYS A 16 11.30 -3.56 -2.01
N GLU A 17 10.08 -3.24 -2.43
CA GLU A 17 9.33 -4.01 -3.43
C GLU A 17 9.61 -3.46 -4.83
N ASN A 18 9.99 -4.36 -5.75
CA ASN A 18 10.15 -3.96 -7.14
C ASN A 18 8.81 -4.01 -7.88
N TYR A 19 8.52 -2.97 -8.63
CA TYR A 19 7.32 -2.84 -9.46
C TYR A 19 7.70 -2.83 -10.95
N SER A 20 8.42 -3.87 -11.37
CA SER A 20 8.89 -4.01 -12.76
C SER A 20 8.59 -5.40 -13.30
N PHE A 21 8.51 -5.54 -14.64
CA PHE A 21 8.25 -6.81 -15.29
C PHE A 21 9.30 -7.88 -14.95
N GLU A 22 10.55 -7.49 -14.74
CA GLU A 22 11.66 -8.43 -14.52
C GLU A 22 11.69 -8.99 -13.09
N LYS A 23 11.27 -8.19 -12.10
CA LYS A 23 11.49 -8.52 -10.67
C LYS A 23 10.33 -8.11 -9.77
N ALA A 24 9.09 -8.22 -10.25
CA ALA A 24 7.93 -7.88 -9.44
C ALA A 24 7.80 -8.81 -8.23
N SER A 25 7.53 -8.24 -7.07
CA SER A 25 7.10 -8.98 -5.89
C SER A 25 5.63 -9.42 -6.00
N ALA A 26 5.21 -10.37 -5.17
CA ALA A 26 3.81 -10.80 -5.11
C ALA A 26 2.86 -9.63 -4.81
N ALA A 27 3.21 -8.74 -3.90
CA ALA A 27 2.42 -7.55 -3.59
C ALA A 27 2.35 -6.59 -4.78
N SER A 28 3.44 -6.40 -5.52
CA SER A 28 3.49 -5.58 -6.72
C SER A 28 2.64 -6.14 -7.86
N LEU A 29 2.67 -7.45 -8.07
CA LEU A 29 1.80 -8.12 -9.05
C LEU A 29 0.33 -7.98 -8.68
N TRP A 30 -0.01 -8.19 -7.40
CA TRP A 30 -1.37 -8.02 -6.91
C TRP A 30 -1.89 -6.58 -7.15
N VAL A 31 -1.09 -5.57 -6.79
CA VAL A 31 -1.42 -4.16 -7.01
C VAL A 31 -1.59 -3.86 -8.49
N SER A 32 -0.72 -4.39 -9.36
CA SER A 32 -0.81 -4.19 -10.81
C SER A 32 -2.10 -4.78 -11.40
N GLU A 33 -2.45 -6.01 -11.02
CA GLU A 33 -3.68 -6.65 -11.51
C GLU A 33 -4.94 -5.95 -11.00
N PHE A 34 -4.95 -5.53 -9.74
CA PHE A 34 -6.04 -4.76 -9.17
C PHE A 34 -6.19 -3.40 -9.87
N PHE A 35 -5.07 -2.71 -10.11
CA PHE A 35 -5.03 -1.44 -10.81
C PHE A 35 -5.60 -1.54 -12.23
N LYS A 36 -5.20 -2.55 -13.02
CA LYS A 36 -5.67 -2.75 -14.40
C LYS A 36 -7.19 -2.90 -14.50
N LYS A 37 -7.81 -3.51 -13.47
CA LYS A 37 -9.26 -3.75 -13.38
C LYS A 37 -10.03 -2.61 -12.71
N SER A 38 -9.34 -1.66 -12.09
CA SER A 38 -9.95 -0.57 -11.33
C SER A 38 -10.60 0.46 -12.24
N LYS A 39 -11.83 0.89 -11.90
CA LYS A 39 -12.48 2.06 -12.52
C LYS A 39 -11.75 3.38 -12.24
N PHE A 40 -10.87 3.41 -11.25
CA PHE A 40 -10.08 4.59 -10.86
C PHE A 40 -8.69 4.62 -11.50
N LYS A 41 -8.34 3.70 -12.41
CA LYS A 41 -7.00 3.60 -13.02
C LYS A 41 -6.43 4.92 -13.56
N ASN A 42 -7.29 5.83 -14.05
CA ASN A 42 -6.85 7.13 -14.62
C ASN A 42 -6.57 8.20 -13.54
N SER A 43 -6.93 7.94 -12.28
CA SER A 43 -6.71 8.84 -11.14
C SER A 43 -6.03 8.15 -9.96
N ASN A 44 -5.54 6.94 -10.17
CA ASN A 44 -4.71 6.22 -9.19
C ASN A 44 -3.24 6.28 -9.64
N PHE A 45 -2.35 6.70 -8.72
CA PHE A 45 -0.91 6.79 -8.91
C PHE A 45 -0.24 5.80 -7.97
N ILE A 46 0.62 4.93 -8.52
CA ILE A 46 1.33 3.92 -7.74
C ILE A 46 2.72 4.43 -7.42
N TYR A 47 3.06 4.47 -6.14
CA TYR A 47 4.34 4.96 -5.62
C TYR A 47 5.17 3.81 -5.06
N GLY A 48 6.42 3.75 -5.40
CA GLY A 48 7.36 2.75 -4.90
C GLY A 48 8.80 3.16 -5.14
N ASN A 49 9.76 2.27 -4.82
CA ASN A 49 11.17 2.46 -5.13
C ASN A 49 11.67 1.24 -5.91
N THR A 50 11.81 1.40 -7.22
CA THR A 50 12.20 0.34 -8.16
C THR A 50 13.43 0.77 -8.95
N LYS A 51 14.42 -0.11 -9.05
CA LYS A 51 15.65 0.18 -9.78
C LYS A 51 15.49 0.14 -11.31
N SER A 52 14.69 -0.81 -11.81
CA SER A 52 14.36 -0.93 -13.23
C SER A 52 13.44 0.19 -13.69
N LYS A 53 13.51 0.60 -14.95
CA LYS A 53 12.60 1.57 -15.57
C LYS A 53 11.42 0.92 -16.31
N ASN A 54 11.39 -0.40 -16.44
CA ASN A 54 10.33 -1.16 -17.11
C ASN A 54 9.20 -1.49 -16.13
N TYR A 55 8.36 -0.49 -15.83
CA TYR A 55 7.31 -0.59 -14.81
C TYR A 55 6.07 -1.36 -15.29
N LEU A 56 5.39 -2.06 -14.37
CA LEU A 56 4.18 -2.85 -14.64
C LEU A 56 2.99 -1.99 -15.13
N THR A 57 2.96 -0.69 -14.81
CA THR A 57 1.93 0.25 -15.26
C THR A 57 2.49 1.63 -15.55
N LYS A 58 1.82 2.39 -16.42
CA LYS A 58 2.22 3.77 -16.79
C LYS A 58 2.06 4.80 -15.67
N ASN A 59 1.19 4.53 -14.70
CA ASN A 59 0.91 5.45 -13.58
C ASN A 59 1.84 5.24 -12.38
N TYR A 60 2.93 4.50 -12.56
CA TYR A 60 3.93 4.32 -11.53
C TYR A 60 4.84 5.55 -11.42
N ILE A 61 5.06 5.97 -10.17
CA ILE A 61 5.95 7.08 -9.82
C ILE A 61 7.06 6.53 -8.94
N ASN A 62 8.27 6.50 -9.46
CA ASN A 62 9.42 6.06 -8.69
C ASN A 62 9.84 7.10 -7.67
N ILE A 63 9.98 6.68 -6.42
CA ILE A 63 10.54 7.49 -5.34
C ILE A 63 12.02 7.15 -5.24
N ASP A 64 12.84 7.97 -5.84
CA ASP A 64 14.29 7.78 -5.77
C ASP A 64 14.78 8.04 -4.34
N LEU A 65 15.30 7.00 -3.72
CA LEU A 65 15.97 7.06 -2.44
C LEU A 65 17.47 7.24 -2.73
N LYS A 66 17.89 8.49 -2.83
CA LYS A 66 19.32 8.81 -2.93
C LYS A 66 20.08 8.06 -1.85
N THR A 67 21.15 7.39 -2.24
CA THR A 67 21.99 6.61 -1.33
C THR A 67 22.30 7.47 -0.11
N LEU A 68 21.78 7.04 1.05
CA LEU A 68 21.93 7.80 2.28
C LEU A 68 23.42 7.84 2.63
N LYS A 69 24.06 8.99 2.40
CA LYS A 69 25.46 9.22 2.76
C LYS A 69 25.70 9.16 4.28
N SER A 70 24.65 9.12 5.07
CA SER A 70 24.71 9.06 6.53
C SER A 70 24.05 7.79 7.07
N LYS A 71 24.78 6.98 7.80
CA LYS A 71 24.32 5.76 8.51
C LYS A 71 23.18 6.04 9.53
N PHE A 72 22.97 7.31 9.89
CA PHE A 72 21.99 7.74 10.91
C PHE A 72 20.60 8.08 10.35
N LYS A 73 20.38 8.06 9.02
CA LYS A 73 19.09 8.42 8.44
C LYS A 73 18.22 7.18 8.20
N SER A 74 17.00 7.19 8.74
CA SER A 74 16.02 6.12 8.53
C SER A 74 15.49 6.16 7.10
N THR A 75 15.67 5.06 6.35
CA THR A 75 15.12 4.89 4.99
C THR A 75 13.60 5.07 4.96
N THR A 76 12.89 4.57 5.99
CA THR A 76 11.43 4.73 6.13
C THR A 76 11.04 6.21 6.21
N ARG A 77 11.78 7.00 7.01
CA ARG A 77 11.52 8.44 7.17
C ARG A 77 11.76 9.19 5.85
N GLU A 78 12.86 8.89 5.18
CA GLU A 78 13.20 9.53 3.91
C GLU A 78 12.18 9.20 2.82
N TYR A 79 11.79 7.92 2.71
CA TYR A 79 10.75 7.50 1.78
C TYR A 79 9.43 8.23 2.04
N ALA A 80 8.95 8.26 3.30
CA ALA A 80 7.72 8.94 3.65
C ALA A 80 7.78 10.45 3.39
N LYS A 81 8.93 11.10 3.61
CA LYS A 81 9.14 12.52 3.30
C LYS A 81 9.01 12.80 1.81
N ASN A 82 9.66 11.98 0.97
CA ASN A 82 9.57 12.13 -0.48
C ASN A 82 8.15 11.84 -1.01
N LEU A 83 7.41 10.90 -0.40
CA LEU A 83 6.00 10.66 -0.72
C LEU A 83 5.15 11.92 -0.47
N ILE A 84 5.32 12.60 0.67
CA ILE A 84 4.58 13.83 1.00
C ILE A 84 4.77 14.89 -0.08
N GLU A 85 6.00 15.08 -0.56
CA GLU A 85 6.29 16.06 -1.61
C GLU A 85 5.59 15.68 -2.95
N GLN A 86 5.50 14.40 -3.27
CA GLN A 86 4.78 13.94 -4.46
C GLN A 86 3.26 14.10 -4.30
N PHE A 87 2.71 13.85 -3.11
CA PHE A 87 1.28 13.99 -2.83
C PHE A 87 0.81 15.45 -2.98
N LYS A 88 1.61 16.41 -2.55
CA LYS A 88 1.33 17.84 -2.77
C LYS A 88 1.17 18.17 -4.25
N LYS A 89 2.06 17.65 -5.10
CA LYS A 89 2.03 17.89 -6.56
C LYS A 89 0.78 17.32 -7.23
N LYS A 90 0.24 16.22 -6.73
CA LYS A 90 -0.90 15.50 -7.33
C LYS A 90 -2.24 15.75 -6.64
N LYS A 91 -2.27 16.52 -5.54
CA LYS A 91 -3.49 16.76 -4.74
C LYS A 91 -4.21 15.46 -4.41
N ILE A 92 -3.54 14.57 -3.69
CA ILE A 92 -4.05 13.23 -3.35
C ILE A 92 -5.18 13.36 -2.32
N ASP A 93 -6.30 12.67 -2.57
CA ASP A 93 -7.48 12.63 -1.68
C ASP A 93 -7.50 11.37 -0.79
N LEU A 94 -7.00 10.25 -1.29
CA LEU A 94 -6.99 8.95 -0.61
C LEU A 94 -5.62 8.28 -0.76
N ILE A 95 -5.11 7.72 0.32
CA ILE A 95 -3.82 7.03 0.35
C ILE A 95 -4.02 5.58 0.77
N GLU A 96 -3.65 4.65 -0.10
CA GLU A 96 -3.60 3.22 0.15
C GLU A 96 -2.16 2.82 0.49
N ILE A 97 -1.94 2.23 1.65
CA ILE A 97 -0.59 1.84 2.12
C ILE A 97 -0.50 0.33 2.22
N HIS A 98 0.48 -0.27 1.55
CA HIS A 98 0.71 -1.71 1.54
C HIS A 98 1.88 -2.10 2.47
N ASN A 99 1.64 -3.02 3.42
CA ASN A 99 2.66 -3.69 4.25
C ASN A 99 3.69 -2.79 4.97
N ARG A 100 3.40 -1.52 5.24
CA ARG A 100 4.38 -0.63 5.91
C ARG A 100 3.72 0.25 6.98
N PRO A 101 3.41 -0.32 8.17
CA PRO A 101 2.76 0.42 9.24
C PRO A 101 3.54 1.67 9.68
N LEU A 102 4.88 1.61 9.70
CA LEU A 102 5.70 2.79 10.02
C LEU A 102 5.55 3.94 9.02
N ILE A 103 5.24 3.65 7.75
CA ILE A 103 4.94 4.71 6.76
C ILE A 103 3.63 5.39 7.14
N LEU A 104 2.58 4.63 7.47
CA LEU A 104 1.32 5.18 7.95
C LEU A 104 1.55 6.08 9.16
N SER A 105 2.27 5.59 10.19
CA SER A 105 2.56 6.35 11.40
C SER A 105 3.29 7.67 11.13
N TYR A 106 4.15 7.69 10.12
CA TYR A 106 4.86 8.90 9.72
C TYR A 106 3.94 9.88 8.98
N LEU A 107 3.11 9.38 8.04
CA LEU A 107 2.24 10.21 7.21
C LEU A 107 1.11 10.86 8.03
N VAL A 108 0.41 10.08 8.86
CA VAL A 108 -0.71 10.55 9.71
C VAL A 108 -0.33 11.74 10.59
N LYS A 109 0.92 11.78 11.06
CA LYS A 109 1.43 12.88 11.90
C LYS A 109 1.74 14.16 11.11
N ARG A 110 1.68 14.15 9.76
CA ARG A 110 2.18 15.26 8.91
C ARG A 110 1.23 15.72 7.83
N ILE A 111 0.28 14.90 7.46
CA ILE A 111 -0.71 15.26 6.44
C ILE A 111 -2.10 14.81 6.87
N GLN A 112 -3.09 15.61 6.52
CA GLN A 112 -4.49 15.27 6.70
C GLN A 112 -5.02 14.67 5.41
N ASN A 113 -5.12 13.34 5.38
CA ASN A 113 -5.66 12.58 4.26
C ASN A 113 -6.50 11.41 4.78
N ARG A 114 -7.29 10.83 3.90
CA ARG A 114 -7.97 9.56 4.12
C ARG A 114 -6.99 8.44 3.88
N PHE A 115 -6.97 7.41 4.75
CA PHE A 115 -6.05 6.29 4.65
C PHE A 115 -6.78 4.97 4.61
N ILE A 116 -6.33 4.05 3.73
CA ILE A 116 -6.66 2.63 3.72
C ILE A 116 -5.35 1.85 3.90
N PHE A 117 -5.36 0.80 4.70
CA PHE A 117 -4.17 0.00 4.93
C PHE A 117 -4.37 -1.44 4.45
N TYR A 118 -3.37 -1.98 3.74
CA TYR A 118 -3.37 -3.35 3.22
C TYR A 118 -2.31 -4.20 3.90
N PHE A 119 -2.73 -5.33 4.50
CA PHE A 119 -1.84 -6.35 5.03
C PHE A 119 -1.78 -7.55 4.08
N HIS A 120 -0.60 -7.77 3.49
CA HIS A 120 -0.30 -8.95 2.68
C HIS A 120 0.44 -10.03 3.48
N ASN A 121 1.09 -9.67 4.59
CA ASN A 121 1.89 -10.56 5.42
C ASN A 121 1.40 -10.52 6.88
N ASP A 122 1.99 -11.36 7.74
CA ASP A 122 1.67 -11.41 9.17
C ASP A 122 1.88 -10.03 9.83
N PRO A 123 0.83 -9.39 10.35
CA PRO A 123 0.93 -8.10 11.03
C PRO A 123 1.86 -8.12 12.24
N LEU A 124 1.95 -9.26 12.95
CA LEU A 124 2.77 -9.38 14.14
C LEU A 124 4.28 -9.51 13.83
N SER A 125 4.63 -9.74 12.57
CA SER A 125 6.03 -9.76 12.12
C SER A 125 6.56 -8.38 11.72
N MET A 126 5.68 -7.36 11.57
CA MET A 126 6.05 -6.05 11.01
C MET A 126 6.18 -4.98 12.09
N ASN A 127 7.27 -4.20 12.04
CA ASN A 127 7.45 -3.04 12.91
C ASN A 127 6.34 -2.01 12.66
N GLY A 128 5.70 -1.55 13.75
CA GLY A 128 4.57 -0.63 13.73
C GLY A 128 3.20 -1.32 13.63
N SER A 129 3.15 -2.66 13.80
CA SER A 129 1.92 -3.42 14.01
C SER A 129 2.11 -4.63 14.95
N LYS A 130 3.28 -4.79 15.56
CA LYS A 130 3.58 -5.91 16.44
C LYS A 130 2.83 -5.84 17.77
N THR A 131 2.80 -4.66 18.38
CA THR A 131 2.17 -4.47 19.69
C THR A 131 0.67 -4.21 19.54
N LEU A 132 -0.04 -4.30 20.63
CA LEU A 132 -1.46 -4.00 20.71
C LEU A 132 -1.72 -2.51 20.41
N GLU A 133 -0.89 -1.64 20.99
CA GLU A 133 -0.94 -0.19 20.80
C GLU A 133 -0.70 0.19 19.32
N ASP A 134 0.26 -0.45 18.65
CA ASP A 134 0.52 -0.25 17.23
C ASP A 134 -0.75 -0.55 16.39
N ARG A 135 -1.42 -1.67 16.66
CA ARG A 135 -2.62 -2.08 15.93
C ARG A 135 -3.82 -1.19 16.23
N LEU A 136 -3.99 -0.76 17.47
CA LEU A 136 -5.00 0.23 17.85
C LEU A 136 -4.74 1.58 17.17
N PHE A 137 -3.47 2.00 17.09
CA PHE A 137 -3.10 3.20 16.33
C PHE A 137 -3.50 3.10 14.86
N ILE A 138 -3.25 1.96 14.20
CA ILE A 138 -3.67 1.74 12.81
C ILE A 138 -5.20 1.85 12.70
N LEU A 139 -5.96 1.11 13.53
CA LEU A 139 -7.42 1.12 13.54
C LEU A 139 -7.99 2.53 13.73
N LYS A 140 -7.36 3.35 14.57
CA LYS A 140 -7.78 4.73 14.82
C LYS A 140 -7.60 5.63 13.59
N ASN A 141 -6.53 5.43 12.83
CA ASN A 141 -6.07 6.39 11.83
C ASN A 141 -6.38 5.99 10.38
N VAL A 142 -7.06 4.87 10.14
CA VAL A 142 -7.49 4.46 8.80
C VAL A 142 -9.00 4.34 8.71
N GLU A 143 -9.54 4.55 7.53
CA GLU A 143 -10.96 4.31 7.25
C GLU A 143 -11.26 2.82 7.12
N LYS A 144 -10.36 2.07 6.50
CA LYS A 144 -10.48 0.64 6.28
C LYS A 144 -9.13 -0.07 6.35
N ILE A 145 -9.14 -1.31 6.84
CA ILE A 145 -8.01 -2.22 6.73
C ILE A 145 -8.42 -3.38 5.83
N ILE A 146 -7.61 -3.67 4.84
CA ILE A 146 -7.78 -4.78 3.90
C ILE A 146 -6.77 -5.88 4.22
N PHE A 147 -7.25 -7.10 4.36
CA PHE A 147 -6.42 -8.29 4.57
C PHE A 147 -6.51 -9.23 3.36
N VAL A 148 -5.41 -9.85 2.99
CA VAL A 148 -5.38 -10.81 1.87
C VAL A 148 -5.92 -12.20 2.24
N SER A 149 -6.15 -12.47 3.54
CA SER A 149 -6.74 -13.72 4.00
C SER A 149 -7.36 -13.59 5.40
N ARG A 150 -8.18 -14.58 5.77
CA ARG A 150 -8.72 -14.70 7.14
C ARG A 150 -7.60 -14.83 8.15
N TRP A 151 -6.59 -15.65 7.86
CA TRP A 151 -5.45 -15.85 8.75
C TRP A 151 -4.73 -14.52 9.07
N VAL A 152 -4.42 -13.69 8.06
CA VAL A 152 -3.76 -12.39 8.27
C VAL A 152 -4.63 -11.46 9.13
N ARG A 153 -5.96 -11.44 8.90
CA ARG A 153 -6.89 -10.68 9.72
C ARG A 153 -6.90 -11.18 11.16
N ASP A 154 -7.00 -12.48 11.39
CA ASP A 154 -7.09 -13.06 12.73
C ASP A 154 -5.79 -12.85 13.52
N ARG A 155 -4.64 -12.90 12.85
CA ARG A 155 -3.34 -12.48 13.42
C ARG A 155 -3.33 -11.02 13.85
N PHE A 156 -3.90 -10.12 13.06
CA PHE A 156 -4.00 -8.70 13.44
C PHE A 156 -4.87 -8.50 14.68
N PHE A 157 -5.94 -9.29 14.82
CA PHE A 157 -6.90 -9.17 15.93
C PHE A 157 -6.53 -9.99 17.17
N LEU A 158 -5.38 -10.63 17.19
CA LEU A 158 -4.93 -11.35 18.39
C LEU A 158 -4.89 -10.39 19.60
N ASN A 159 -5.68 -10.70 20.66
CA ASN A 159 -5.87 -9.89 21.87
C ASN A 159 -6.52 -8.50 21.64
N LEU A 160 -7.23 -8.30 20.52
CA LEU A 160 -8.07 -7.13 20.26
C LEU A 160 -9.56 -7.48 20.33
N ASP A 161 -10.39 -6.49 20.68
CA ASP A 161 -11.85 -6.64 20.62
C ASP A 161 -12.31 -6.89 19.17
N LEU A 162 -13.05 -7.97 18.99
CA LEU A 162 -13.59 -8.38 17.69
C LEU A 162 -14.60 -7.39 17.10
N LYS A 163 -15.23 -6.54 17.92
CA LYS A 163 -16.11 -5.46 17.46
C LYS A 163 -15.39 -4.48 16.54
N LEU A 164 -14.07 -4.32 16.71
CA LEU A 164 -13.25 -3.46 15.86
C LEU A 164 -13.10 -3.99 14.41
N ARG A 165 -13.53 -5.24 14.14
CA ARG A 165 -13.54 -5.83 12.77
C ARG A 165 -14.45 -5.09 11.78
N ALA A 166 -15.39 -4.27 12.24
CA ALA A 166 -16.29 -3.50 11.38
C ALA A 166 -15.55 -2.60 10.35
N LYS A 167 -14.34 -2.17 10.69
CA LYS A 167 -13.47 -1.39 9.78
C LYS A 167 -12.64 -2.24 8.82
N THR A 168 -12.90 -3.54 8.70
CA THR A 168 -12.00 -4.44 7.96
C THR A 168 -12.72 -5.20 6.86
N GLU A 169 -11.95 -5.56 5.82
CA GLU A 169 -12.41 -6.43 4.73
C GLU A 169 -11.33 -7.46 4.39
N ILE A 170 -11.74 -8.55 3.76
CA ILE A 170 -10.82 -9.55 3.21
C ILE A 170 -10.97 -9.54 1.69
N ILE A 171 -9.86 -9.26 0.99
CA ILE A 171 -9.79 -9.34 -0.46
C ILE A 171 -8.70 -10.36 -0.81
N TYR A 172 -9.13 -11.54 -1.24
CA TYR A 172 -8.21 -12.61 -1.62
C TYR A 172 -7.46 -12.27 -2.91
N PRO A 173 -6.17 -12.65 -3.02
CA PRO A 173 -5.45 -12.56 -4.27
C PRO A 173 -6.16 -13.37 -5.36
N SER A 174 -6.43 -12.74 -6.50
CA SER A 174 -6.97 -13.45 -7.66
C SER A 174 -5.88 -13.66 -8.70
N VAL A 175 -5.79 -14.86 -9.25
CA VAL A 175 -4.95 -15.18 -10.41
C VAL A 175 -5.83 -15.31 -11.63
N ASN A 176 -5.42 -14.73 -12.76
CA ASN A 176 -6.05 -15.04 -14.03
C ASN A 176 -5.80 -16.51 -14.35
N LYS A 177 -6.86 -17.30 -14.55
CA LYS A 177 -6.72 -18.63 -15.13
C LYS A 177 -6.10 -18.45 -16.53
N ASN A 178 -4.80 -18.68 -16.66
CA ASN A 178 -4.23 -18.89 -17.98
C ASN A 178 -4.98 -20.09 -18.57
N LYS A 179 -5.72 -19.87 -19.68
CA LYS A 179 -6.22 -20.98 -20.46
C LYS A 179 -4.98 -21.79 -20.86
N ALA A 180 -4.77 -22.92 -20.22
CA ALA A 180 -3.74 -23.83 -20.65
C ALA A 180 -3.99 -24.09 -22.14
N LYS A 181 -3.08 -23.67 -23.01
CA LYS A 181 -3.11 -24.07 -24.42
C LYS A 181 -3.02 -25.59 -24.38
N LYS A 182 -4.13 -26.28 -24.71
CA LYS A 182 -4.07 -27.71 -25.04
C LYS A 182 -3.00 -27.81 -26.11
N LYS A 183 -1.88 -28.41 -25.79
CA LYS A 183 -0.95 -28.91 -26.80
C LYS A 183 -1.68 -30.04 -27.50
N ASN A 184 -2.10 -29.82 -28.74
CA ASN A 184 -2.46 -30.85 -29.66
C ASN A 184 -1.19 -31.59 -30.02
#